data_9d8089fe44595fe86d38e944cf5b4b83
#
_entry.id   9d8089fe44595fe86d38e944cf5b4b83
#
_cell.length_a   1.000
_cell.length_b   1.000
_cell.length_c   1.000
_cell.angle_alpha   90.00
_cell.angle_beta   90.00
_cell.angle_gamma   90.00
#
_symmetry.space_group_name_H-M   'P 1'
#
loop_
_entity.id
_entity.type
_entity.pdbx_description
1 polymer ?
#
loop_
_entity_poly.entity_id
_entity_poly.type
_entity_poly.pdbx_seq_one_letter_code
_entity_poly.pdbx_strand_id
1 'polypeptide(L)'
;MRDKMDLFLETVDEQIACRLCHAEINEELRGHIEDKAEDYRGYGLSEEEALGRAIRDMGEPDVIGMELNRQHRIRTPWPLLGIIGLLLVIELGELVAFGGSWNSLSDLAYSLSDGTCYIWGLGLLLMMMYQGYPFLLKHAGAVVKTIGIFCGVLAAGGFCQRLLAGYGSENMTLYRLYSSGFQVLILGLGVPVSAVWLYRRRAGGCRAIALLTLAQAFYLAALRLSRGFRPGGSWIPVLCLLLTCLGIELYMAVKGWFGGSAGKAIAAAILGFAVLLTLWAAPGSQARELWNRCIHPEAYAANSTAWDDSYNNMLIRELLSRAENFGEVQLSREELLNYGTGEWYYGKNGAGHWKDQRIGETSGEDSPFSSFAAYREYRLQFLEHPTLEEILPDKYQSNYRAAWWVLHYGRIPAAALMLLSVILPAALLFLTFRIRNRLGRTIALSGSLLLTLETVIYLIENRGYQFSHFSNLPFLAEGWSSITITALAAGMVLSVWRYDRVVTEKEKNKKKECETVVS
;
A
#
# COMPACT_ATOMS: atom_id res chain seq x y z
N MET A 1 -23.06 -47.57 5.77
CA MET A 1 -21.89 -47.58 4.83
C MET A 1 -21.15 -46.24 4.78
N ARG A 2 -21.83 -45.13 4.54
CA ARG A 2 -21.21 -43.77 4.63
C ARG A 2 -20.57 -43.51 5.98
N ASP A 3 -21.15 -44.03 7.07
CA ASP A 3 -20.60 -43.84 8.43
C ASP A 3 -19.14 -44.26 8.62
N LYS A 4 -18.67 -45.36 8.02
CA LYS A 4 -17.26 -45.81 8.22
C LYS A 4 -16.26 -44.93 7.50
N MET A 5 -16.59 -44.45 6.31
CA MET A 5 -15.75 -43.52 5.56
C MET A 5 -15.76 -42.14 6.21
N ASP A 6 -16.93 -41.69 6.64
CA ASP A 6 -17.06 -40.38 7.29
C ASP A 6 -16.32 -40.39 8.66
N LEU A 7 -16.40 -41.49 9.43
CA LEU A 7 -15.63 -41.63 10.67
C LEU A 7 -14.10 -41.64 10.42
N PHE A 8 -13.65 -42.31 9.34
CA PHE A 8 -12.24 -42.30 8.94
C PHE A 8 -11.76 -40.85 8.63
N LEU A 9 -12.55 -40.10 7.84
CA LEU A 9 -12.25 -38.74 7.48
C LEU A 9 -12.28 -37.78 8.69
N GLU A 10 -13.26 -37.94 9.60
CA GLU A 10 -13.31 -37.19 10.86
C GLU A 10 -12.05 -37.40 11.71
N THR A 11 -11.60 -38.64 11.85
CA THR A 11 -10.37 -38.97 12.60
C THR A 11 -9.12 -38.33 11.96
N VAL A 12 -9.05 -38.33 10.62
CA VAL A 12 -7.98 -37.62 9.89
C VAL A 12 -8.05 -36.13 10.15
N ASP A 13 -9.25 -35.52 10.10
CA ASP A 13 -9.48 -34.10 10.33
C ASP A 13 -9.08 -33.64 11.74
N GLU A 14 -9.28 -34.49 12.75
CA GLU A 14 -8.88 -34.19 14.14
C GLU A 14 -7.36 -33.99 14.29
N GLN A 15 -6.56 -34.64 13.47
CA GLN A 15 -5.10 -34.50 13.45
C GLN A 15 -4.62 -33.28 12.67
N ILE A 16 -5.49 -32.65 11.85
CA ILE A 16 -5.13 -31.54 10.98
C ILE A 16 -5.52 -30.20 11.62
N ALA A 17 -4.53 -29.42 12.06
CA ALA A 17 -4.74 -28.14 12.74
C ALA A 17 -5.41 -27.08 11.84
N CYS A 18 -5.26 -27.19 10.53
CA CYS A 18 -5.79 -26.20 9.58
C CYS A 18 -7.16 -26.61 9.02
N ARG A 19 -8.24 -26.08 9.58
CA ARG A 19 -9.61 -26.34 9.15
C ARG A 19 -9.91 -25.95 7.68
N LEU A 20 -9.12 -25.05 7.09
CA LEU A 20 -9.33 -24.63 5.69
C LEU A 20 -8.99 -25.72 4.68
N CYS A 21 -8.17 -26.69 5.06
CA CYS A 21 -7.77 -27.82 4.20
C CYS A 21 -8.74 -28.99 4.31
N HIS A 22 -9.54 -29.11 5.37
CA HIS A 22 -10.35 -30.32 5.64
C HIS A 22 -11.20 -30.70 4.44
N ALA A 23 -11.94 -29.73 3.86
CA ALA A 23 -12.82 -30.02 2.73
C ALA A 23 -12.09 -30.55 1.48
N GLU A 24 -10.88 -30.03 1.21
CA GLU A 24 -10.08 -30.45 0.05
C GLU A 24 -9.43 -31.81 0.28
N ILE A 25 -8.86 -32.00 1.46
CA ILE A 25 -8.25 -33.28 1.87
C ILE A 25 -9.31 -34.38 1.92
N ASN A 26 -10.48 -34.09 2.46
CA ASN A 26 -11.58 -35.06 2.51
C ASN A 26 -12.08 -35.42 1.12
N GLU A 27 -12.17 -34.48 0.17
CA GLU A 27 -12.54 -34.75 -1.22
C GLU A 27 -11.49 -35.64 -1.90
N GLU A 28 -10.20 -35.39 -1.67
CA GLU A 28 -9.09 -36.17 -2.23
C GLU A 28 -9.03 -37.58 -1.64
N LEU A 29 -9.08 -37.71 -0.31
CA LEU A 29 -9.09 -39.03 0.36
C LEU A 29 -10.33 -39.85 0.00
N ARG A 30 -11.51 -39.22 -0.05
CA ARG A 30 -12.74 -39.83 -0.49
C ARG A 30 -12.61 -40.41 -1.91
N GLY A 31 -12.07 -39.61 -2.85
CA GLY A 31 -11.80 -40.07 -4.22
C GLY A 31 -10.89 -41.29 -4.27
N HIS A 32 -9.78 -41.27 -3.51
CA HIS A 32 -8.86 -42.40 -3.44
C HIS A 32 -9.47 -43.66 -2.83
N ILE A 33 -10.32 -43.51 -1.82
CA ILE A 33 -11.04 -44.65 -1.21
C ILE A 33 -12.06 -45.21 -2.20
N GLU A 34 -12.81 -44.35 -2.91
CA GLU A 34 -13.80 -44.74 -3.90
C GLU A 34 -13.16 -45.44 -5.09
N ASP A 35 -12.04 -44.91 -5.64
CA ASP A 35 -11.29 -45.52 -6.74
C ASP A 35 -10.80 -46.95 -6.36
N LYS A 36 -10.21 -47.10 -5.17
CA LYS A 36 -9.78 -48.43 -4.66
C LYS A 36 -10.95 -49.36 -4.42
N ALA A 37 -12.06 -48.86 -3.93
CA ALA A 37 -13.27 -49.69 -3.71
C ALA A 37 -13.84 -50.14 -5.05
N GLU A 38 -13.74 -49.34 -6.12
CA GLU A 38 -14.16 -49.73 -7.46
C GLU A 38 -13.27 -50.85 -8.03
N ASP A 39 -11.94 -50.75 -7.84
CA ASP A 39 -11.03 -51.83 -8.19
C ASP A 39 -11.38 -53.14 -7.48
N TYR A 40 -11.67 -53.12 -6.17
CA TYR A 40 -12.06 -54.32 -5.43
C TYR A 40 -13.39 -54.89 -5.85
N ARG A 41 -14.34 -54.05 -6.26
CA ARG A 41 -15.60 -54.54 -6.88
C ARG A 41 -15.35 -55.24 -8.22
N GLY A 42 -14.36 -54.78 -8.99
CA GLY A 42 -13.91 -55.44 -10.22
C GLY A 42 -13.35 -56.86 -9.99
N TYR A 43 -12.80 -57.11 -8.77
CA TYR A 43 -12.36 -58.45 -8.34
C TYR A 43 -13.48 -59.31 -7.74
N GLY A 44 -14.74 -58.85 -7.75
CA GLY A 44 -15.91 -59.64 -7.32
C GLY A 44 -16.27 -59.49 -5.85
N LEU A 45 -15.74 -58.54 -5.09
CA LEU A 45 -16.16 -58.25 -3.73
C LEU A 45 -17.48 -57.49 -3.70
N SER A 46 -18.27 -57.72 -2.66
CA SER A 46 -19.45 -56.90 -2.40
C SER A 46 -19.08 -55.43 -2.14
N GLU A 47 -20.00 -54.51 -2.32
CA GLU A 47 -19.78 -53.09 -2.15
C GLU A 47 -19.26 -52.75 -0.73
N GLU A 48 -19.80 -53.43 0.29
CA GLU A 48 -19.41 -53.22 1.69
C GLU A 48 -18.04 -53.80 2.00
N GLU A 49 -17.69 -54.95 1.46
CA GLU A 49 -16.39 -55.59 1.62
C GLU A 49 -15.31 -54.81 0.86
N ALA A 50 -15.62 -54.35 -0.35
CA ALA A 50 -14.72 -53.53 -1.18
C ALA A 50 -14.38 -52.22 -0.48
N LEU A 51 -15.37 -51.49 0.04
CA LEU A 51 -15.17 -50.24 0.79
C LEU A 51 -14.38 -50.47 2.09
N GLY A 52 -14.77 -51.51 2.85
CA GLY A 52 -14.05 -51.84 4.10
C GLY A 52 -12.61 -52.26 3.89
N ARG A 53 -12.28 -52.88 2.72
CA ARG A 53 -10.91 -53.21 2.34
C ARG A 53 -10.15 -52.00 1.85
N ALA A 54 -10.77 -51.14 1.04
CA ALA A 54 -10.19 -49.89 0.58
C ALA A 54 -9.78 -48.98 1.75
N ILE A 55 -10.65 -48.83 2.77
CA ILE A 55 -10.35 -48.04 3.97
C ILE A 55 -9.17 -48.66 4.74
N ARG A 56 -9.12 -49.96 4.93
CA ARG A 56 -8.00 -50.63 5.62
C ARG A 56 -6.68 -50.46 4.88
N ASP A 57 -6.71 -50.48 3.55
CA ASP A 57 -5.53 -50.30 2.73
C ASP A 57 -5.03 -48.86 2.65
N MET A 58 -5.83 -47.89 3.08
CA MET A 58 -5.34 -46.50 3.30
C MET A 58 -4.39 -46.40 4.48
N GLY A 59 -4.51 -47.28 5.48
CA GLY A 59 -3.73 -47.27 6.70
C GLY A 59 -4.46 -46.61 7.87
N GLU A 60 -3.73 -46.32 8.95
CA GLU A 60 -4.30 -45.72 10.16
C GLU A 60 -4.60 -44.23 9.95
N PRO A 61 -5.84 -43.77 10.21
CA PRO A 61 -6.26 -42.39 9.95
C PRO A 61 -5.46 -41.37 10.75
N ASP A 62 -5.05 -41.70 12.00
CA ASP A 62 -4.22 -40.82 12.82
C ASP A 62 -2.85 -40.57 12.19
N VAL A 63 -2.20 -41.61 11.64
CA VAL A 63 -0.89 -41.51 11.00
C VAL A 63 -0.97 -40.66 9.73
N ILE A 64 -2.02 -40.91 8.94
CA ILE A 64 -2.28 -40.13 7.71
C ILE A 64 -2.55 -38.67 8.06
N GLY A 65 -3.40 -38.42 9.08
CA GLY A 65 -3.72 -37.08 9.53
C GLY A 65 -2.49 -36.32 10.04
N MET A 66 -1.62 -36.96 10.82
CA MET A 66 -0.35 -36.37 11.28
C MET A 66 0.60 -36.02 10.12
N GLU A 67 0.73 -36.90 9.11
CA GLU A 67 1.60 -36.63 7.96
C GLU A 67 1.02 -35.50 7.09
N LEU A 68 -0.30 -35.49 6.84
CA LEU A 68 -0.97 -34.40 6.14
C LEU A 68 -0.86 -33.08 6.92
N ASN A 69 -1.01 -33.09 8.23
CA ASN A 69 -0.79 -31.91 9.07
C ASN A 69 0.65 -31.37 8.95
N ARG A 70 1.65 -32.24 8.83
CA ARG A 70 3.03 -31.85 8.61
C ARG A 70 3.24 -31.18 7.25
N GLN A 71 2.57 -31.67 6.22
CA GLN A 71 2.64 -31.11 4.87
C GLN A 71 1.87 -29.80 4.73
N HIS A 72 0.69 -29.69 5.36
CA HIS A 72 -0.21 -28.53 5.35
C HIS A 72 -0.03 -27.59 6.54
N ARG A 73 1.15 -27.61 7.16
CA ARG A 73 1.41 -26.81 8.35
C ARG A 73 1.38 -25.32 8.05
N ILE A 74 0.57 -24.61 8.82
CA ILE A 74 0.53 -23.15 8.86
C ILE A 74 1.87 -22.60 9.35
N ARG A 75 2.40 -21.60 8.63
CA ARG A 75 3.69 -20.96 8.95
C ARG A 75 3.48 -19.53 9.42
N THR A 76 4.07 -19.18 10.55
CA THR A 76 4.11 -17.79 11.03
C THR A 76 5.49 -17.22 10.75
N PRO A 77 5.60 -16.08 10.02
CA PRO A 77 6.87 -15.46 9.70
C PRO A 77 7.39 -14.59 10.86
N TRP A 78 7.79 -15.24 11.97
CA TRP A 78 8.26 -14.58 13.18
C TRP A 78 9.34 -13.51 12.97
N PRO A 79 10.36 -13.71 12.09
CA PRO A 79 11.36 -12.67 11.86
C PRO A 79 10.76 -11.37 11.31
N LEU A 80 9.77 -11.46 10.41
CA LEU A 80 9.11 -10.28 9.87
C LEU A 80 8.23 -9.57 10.90
N LEU A 81 7.52 -10.34 11.74
CA LEU A 81 6.77 -9.77 12.86
C LEU A 81 7.72 -9.08 13.86
N GLY A 82 8.92 -9.63 14.06
CA GLY A 82 9.96 -9.00 14.86
C GLY A 82 10.43 -7.67 14.28
N ILE A 83 10.64 -7.57 12.96
CA ILE A 83 10.99 -6.32 12.28
C ILE A 83 9.88 -5.30 12.43
N ILE A 84 8.63 -5.68 12.18
CA ILE A 84 7.46 -4.80 12.35
C ILE A 84 7.36 -4.31 13.80
N GLY A 85 7.51 -5.22 14.77
CA GLY A 85 7.52 -4.88 16.20
C GLY A 85 8.62 -3.88 16.55
N LEU A 86 9.82 -4.06 16.00
CA LEU A 86 10.94 -3.12 16.20
C LEU A 86 10.63 -1.73 15.61
N LEU A 87 10.08 -1.67 14.39
CA LEU A 87 9.67 -0.40 13.80
C LEU A 87 8.62 0.32 14.64
N LEU A 88 7.63 -0.41 15.14
CA LEU A 88 6.60 0.15 16.02
C LEU A 88 7.18 0.62 17.38
N VAL A 89 8.16 -0.07 17.93
CA VAL A 89 8.83 0.35 19.18
C VAL A 89 9.63 1.63 18.95
N ILE A 90 10.33 1.75 17.83
CA ILE A 90 11.05 2.99 17.46
C ILE A 90 10.04 4.13 17.35
N GLU A 91 8.97 3.92 16.63
CA GLU A 91 7.92 4.92 16.41
C GLU A 91 7.29 5.41 17.71
N LEU A 92 6.87 4.48 18.57
CA LEU A 92 6.30 4.81 19.88
C LEU A 92 7.35 5.49 20.79
N GLY A 93 8.61 5.10 20.68
CA GLY A 93 9.71 5.74 21.40
C GLY A 93 9.92 7.19 20.98
N GLU A 94 9.91 7.46 19.68
CA GLU A 94 10.01 8.83 19.16
C GLU A 94 8.76 9.66 19.49
N LEU A 95 7.55 9.08 19.41
CA LEU A 95 6.32 9.75 19.82
C LEU A 95 6.37 10.19 21.30
N VAL A 96 6.92 9.34 22.18
CA VAL A 96 7.07 9.66 23.61
C VAL A 96 8.19 10.70 23.83
N ALA A 97 9.30 10.59 23.09
CA ALA A 97 10.45 11.47 23.27
C ALA A 97 10.20 12.88 22.70
N PHE A 98 9.50 13.00 21.60
CA PHE A 98 9.38 14.24 20.82
C PHE A 98 7.93 14.67 20.57
N GLY A 99 6.94 13.92 21.06
CA GLY A 99 5.50 14.13 20.84
C GLY A 99 4.87 15.36 21.51
N GLY A 100 5.67 16.36 21.85
CA GLY A 100 5.20 17.63 22.39
C GLY A 100 5.31 17.75 23.89
N SER A 101 5.16 18.98 24.38
CA SER A 101 5.09 19.26 25.82
C SER A 101 3.84 18.62 26.40
N TRP A 102 3.96 17.62 27.27
CA TRP A 102 2.87 16.99 28.03
C TRP A 102 2.21 17.99 29.01
N ASN A 103 2.23 19.26 28.68
CA ASN A 103 1.88 20.37 29.57
C ASN A 103 0.38 20.71 29.52
N SER A 104 -0.35 20.19 28.54
CA SER A 104 -1.80 20.39 28.44
C SER A 104 -2.57 19.10 28.17
N LEU A 105 -3.85 19.06 28.59
CA LEU A 105 -4.74 17.94 28.29
C LEU A 105 -4.99 17.77 26.78
N SER A 106 -4.91 18.86 26.01
CA SER A 106 -5.04 18.85 24.56
C SER A 106 -3.83 18.15 23.89
N ASP A 107 -2.62 18.41 24.35
CA ASP A 107 -1.40 17.80 23.83
C ASP A 107 -1.39 16.29 24.13
N LEU A 108 -1.78 15.91 25.34
CA LEU A 108 -1.95 14.52 25.73
C LEU A 108 -3.00 13.81 24.85
N ALA A 109 -4.14 14.46 24.62
CA ALA A 109 -5.21 13.90 23.79
C ALA A 109 -4.76 13.73 22.33
N TYR A 110 -3.97 14.68 21.80
CA TYR A 110 -3.41 14.60 20.45
C TYR A 110 -2.40 13.43 20.32
N SER A 111 -1.44 13.35 21.25
CA SER A 111 -0.45 12.27 21.27
C SER A 111 -1.09 10.88 21.47
N LEU A 112 -2.14 10.79 22.30
CA LEU A 112 -2.92 9.56 22.45
C LEU A 112 -3.69 9.20 21.17
N SER A 113 -4.22 10.20 20.45
CA SER A 113 -4.88 9.98 19.16
C SER A 113 -3.91 9.42 18.13
N ASP A 114 -2.70 9.95 18.05
CA ASP A 114 -1.68 9.46 17.14
C ASP A 114 -1.19 8.06 17.55
N GLY A 115 -1.00 7.80 18.83
CA GLY A 115 -0.69 6.46 19.34
C GLY A 115 -1.76 5.41 19.01
N THR A 116 -3.05 5.78 18.98
CA THR A 116 -4.14 4.83 18.68
C THR A 116 -4.12 4.33 17.24
N CYS A 117 -3.59 5.09 16.28
CA CYS A 117 -3.47 4.64 14.89
C CYS A 117 -2.52 3.44 14.75
N TYR A 118 -1.49 3.32 15.59
CA TYR A 118 -0.56 2.17 15.60
C TYR A 118 -1.20 0.92 16.20
N ILE A 119 -2.01 1.07 17.25
CA ILE A 119 -2.80 -0.04 17.82
C ILE A 119 -3.80 -0.55 16.77
N TRP A 120 -4.49 0.36 16.09
CA TRP A 120 -5.37 0.04 14.96
C TRP A 120 -4.61 -0.70 13.85
N GLY A 121 -3.46 -0.18 13.44
CA GLY A 121 -2.62 -0.77 12.40
C GLY A 121 -2.15 -2.18 12.76
N LEU A 122 -1.71 -2.40 14.00
CA LEU A 122 -1.32 -3.73 14.48
C LEU A 122 -2.50 -4.70 14.50
N GLY A 123 -3.65 -4.26 15.00
CA GLY A 123 -4.89 -5.05 14.98
C GLY A 123 -5.29 -5.45 13.57
N LEU A 124 -5.27 -4.49 12.63
CA LEU A 124 -5.58 -4.71 11.23
C LEU A 124 -4.56 -5.62 10.54
N LEU A 125 -3.26 -5.45 10.82
CA LEU A 125 -2.20 -6.32 10.31
C LEU A 125 -2.43 -7.77 10.74
N LEU A 126 -2.70 -8.01 12.03
CA LEU A 126 -2.97 -9.33 12.55
C LEU A 126 -4.25 -9.91 11.94
N MET A 127 -5.33 -9.13 11.87
CA MET A 127 -6.57 -9.56 11.23
C MET A 127 -6.32 -9.98 9.77
N MET A 128 -5.60 -9.15 9.01
CA MET A 128 -5.25 -9.45 7.62
C MET A 128 -4.32 -10.66 7.50
N MET A 129 -3.35 -10.83 8.39
CA MET A 129 -2.48 -12.00 8.41
C MET A 129 -3.25 -13.30 8.63
N TYR A 130 -4.29 -13.28 9.48
CA TYR A 130 -5.09 -14.48 9.75
C TYR A 130 -6.21 -14.73 8.74
N GLN A 131 -6.83 -13.70 8.19
CA GLN A 131 -8.03 -13.84 7.37
C GLN A 131 -7.88 -13.29 5.94
N GLY A 132 -6.88 -12.47 5.65
CA GLY A 132 -6.79 -11.70 4.40
C GLY A 132 -6.80 -12.55 3.15
N TYR A 133 -5.94 -13.56 3.06
CA TYR A 133 -5.86 -14.42 1.88
C TYR A 133 -7.12 -15.29 1.67
N PRO A 134 -7.64 -16.02 2.69
CA PRO A 134 -8.90 -16.75 2.57
C PRO A 134 -10.09 -15.84 2.22
N PHE A 135 -10.18 -14.68 2.86
CA PHE A 135 -11.22 -13.69 2.56
C PHE A 135 -11.15 -13.22 1.10
N LEU A 136 -9.97 -12.87 0.62
CA LEU A 136 -9.78 -12.39 -0.74
C LEU A 136 -10.13 -13.47 -1.78
N LEU A 137 -9.76 -14.72 -1.54
CA LEU A 137 -10.10 -15.84 -2.43
C LEU A 137 -11.62 -16.03 -2.56
N LYS A 138 -12.34 -15.90 -1.45
CA LYS A 138 -13.79 -16.09 -1.39
C LYS A 138 -14.56 -14.89 -1.93
N HIS A 139 -14.12 -13.67 -1.60
CA HIS A 139 -14.89 -12.44 -1.78
C HIS A 139 -14.33 -11.46 -2.82
N ALA A 140 -13.29 -11.82 -3.60
CA ALA A 140 -12.68 -10.92 -4.58
C ALA A 140 -13.70 -10.25 -5.52
N GLY A 141 -14.70 -11.01 -6.00
CA GLY A 141 -15.76 -10.47 -6.86
C GLY A 141 -16.65 -9.45 -6.16
N ALA A 142 -16.94 -9.64 -4.87
CA ALA A 142 -17.72 -8.69 -4.08
C ALA A 142 -16.91 -7.40 -3.84
N VAL A 143 -15.62 -7.54 -3.52
CA VAL A 143 -14.71 -6.39 -3.32
C VAL A 143 -14.60 -5.55 -4.59
N VAL A 144 -14.44 -6.18 -5.78
CA VAL A 144 -14.45 -5.44 -7.07
C VAL A 144 -15.75 -4.65 -7.26
N LYS A 145 -16.90 -5.28 -7.00
CA LYS A 145 -18.21 -4.61 -7.11
C LYS A 145 -18.33 -3.44 -6.13
N THR A 146 -17.91 -3.61 -4.89
CA THR A 146 -17.94 -2.57 -3.85
C THR A 146 -17.07 -1.39 -4.25
N ILE A 147 -15.83 -1.63 -4.72
CA ILE A 147 -14.93 -0.59 -5.25
C ILE A 147 -15.58 0.13 -6.43
N GLY A 148 -16.16 -0.60 -7.38
CA GLY A 148 -16.84 -0.03 -8.55
C GLY A 148 -18.04 0.85 -8.17
N ILE A 149 -18.88 0.40 -7.25
CA ILE A 149 -20.02 1.17 -6.73
C ILE A 149 -19.53 2.44 -6.03
N PHE A 150 -18.52 2.32 -5.18
CA PHE A 150 -17.95 3.46 -4.46
C PHE A 150 -17.36 4.51 -5.43
N CYS A 151 -16.62 4.08 -6.46
CA CYS A 151 -16.15 4.95 -7.54
C CYS A 151 -17.30 5.65 -8.25
N GLY A 152 -18.38 4.93 -8.56
CA GLY A 152 -19.56 5.48 -9.21
C GLY A 152 -20.27 6.54 -8.36
N VAL A 153 -20.43 6.27 -7.05
CA VAL A 153 -21.04 7.20 -6.09
C VAL A 153 -20.22 8.48 -5.97
N LEU A 154 -18.88 8.35 -5.87
CA LEU A 154 -18.01 9.52 -5.79
C LEU A 154 -18.02 10.35 -7.09
N ALA A 155 -18.01 9.69 -8.25
CA ALA A 155 -18.10 10.37 -9.53
C ALA A 155 -19.44 11.12 -9.69
N ALA A 156 -20.55 10.46 -9.33
CA ALA A 156 -21.88 11.06 -9.34
C ALA A 156 -21.97 12.24 -8.35
N GLY A 157 -21.47 12.08 -7.13
CA GLY A 157 -21.44 13.14 -6.13
C GLY A 157 -20.65 14.36 -6.58
N GLY A 158 -19.45 14.16 -7.13
CA GLY A 158 -18.63 15.23 -7.69
C GLY A 158 -19.27 15.90 -8.90
N PHE A 159 -19.96 15.14 -9.76
CA PHE A 159 -20.70 15.70 -10.89
C PHE A 159 -21.92 16.53 -10.45
N CYS A 160 -22.74 16.00 -9.53
CA CYS A 160 -23.89 16.73 -8.99
C CYS A 160 -23.47 18.01 -8.27
N GLN A 161 -22.40 17.96 -7.50
CA GLN A 161 -21.88 19.15 -6.82
C GLN A 161 -21.52 20.26 -7.81
N ARG A 162 -20.90 19.93 -8.95
CA ARG A 162 -20.55 20.93 -9.99
C ARG A 162 -21.77 21.52 -10.66
N LEU A 163 -22.80 20.71 -10.90
CA LEU A 163 -24.04 21.20 -11.47
C LEU A 163 -24.77 22.18 -10.54
N LEU A 164 -24.72 21.93 -9.22
CA LEU A 164 -25.47 22.70 -8.24
C LEU A 164 -24.71 23.92 -7.71
N ALA A 165 -23.42 23.83 -7.53
CA ALA A 165 -22.61 24.84 -6.85
C ALA A 165 -21.56 25.53 -7.75
N GLY A 166 -21.46 25.14 -9.02
CA GLY A 166 -20.51 25.71 -9.98
C GLY A 166 -19.07 25.19 -9.86
N TYR A 167 -18.26 25.57 -10.85
CA TYR A 167 -16.84 25.23 -10.90
C TYR A 167 -16.07 26.05 -9.84
N GLY A 168 -15.74 25.51 -8.73
CA GLY A 168 -14.93 26.17 -7.70
C GLY A 168 -15.34 25.91 -6.27
N SER A 169 -16.57 25.44 -6.03
CA SER A 169 -16.99 25.04 -4.69
C SER A 169 -16.41 23.65 -4.35
N GLU A 170 -15.46 23.61 -3.45
CA GLU A 170 -14.94 22.35 -2.92
C GLU A 170 -15.74 21.94 -1.68
N ASN A 171 -16.41 20.78 -1.74
CA ASN A 171 -17.01 20.21 -0.54
C ASN A 171 -15.94 19.47 0.24
N MET A 172 -15.52 20.02 1.36
CA MET A 172 -14.46 19.49 2.21
C MET A 172 -14.77 18.05 2.70
N THR A 173 -16.03 17.69 2.87
CA THR A 173 -16.44 16.34 3.29
C THR A 173 -16.21 15.31 2.17
N LEU A 174 -16.58 15.61 0.93
CA LEU A 174 -16.31 14.76 -0.23
C LEU A 174 -14.79 14.68 -0.50
N TYR A 175 -14.08 15.77 -0.30
CA TYR A 175 -12.62 15.81 -0.42
C TYR A 175 -11.95 14.89 0.61
N ARG A 176 -12.36 14.93 1.88
CA ARG A 176 -11.82 14.07 2.95
C ARG A 176 -12.17 12.59 2.74
N LEU A 177 -13.42 12.27 2.43
CA LEU A 177 -13.83 10.90 2.07
C LEU A 177 -12.99 10.34 0.93
N TYR A 178 -12.69 11.19 -0.02
CA TYR A 178 -11.92 10.85 -1.19
C TYR A 178 -10.42 10.70 -0.89
N SER A 179 -9.81 11.68 -0.20
CA SER A 179 -8.35 11.70 -0.01
C SER A 179 -7.85 10.59 0.91
N SER A 180 -8.58 10.28 1.96
CA SER A 180 -8.15 9.29 2.96
C SER A 180 -8.80 7.91 2.75
N GLY A 181 -10.13 7.86 2.71
CA GLY A 181 -10.85 6.58 2.63
C GLY A 181 -10.67 5.86 1.30
N PHE A 182 -10.62 6.62 0.22
CA PHE A 182 -10.51 6.05 -1.12
C PHE A 182 -9.11 5.54 -1.44
N GLN A 183 -8.07 6.25 -1.03
CA GLN A 183 -6.69 5.76 -1.17
C GLN A 183 -6.51 4.44 -0.41
N VAL A 184 -6.99 4.36 0.83
CA VAL A 184 -6.96 3.13 1.63
C VAL A 184 -7.67 1.98 0.92
N LEU A 185 -8.87 2.22 0.37
CA LEU A 185 -9.64 1.18 -0.31
C LEU A 185 -8.94 0.71 -1.59
N ILE A 186 -8.43 1.63 -2.40
CA ILE A 186 -7.81 1.30 -3.69
C ILE A 186 -6.42 0.70 -3.52
N LEU A 187 -5.54 1.32 -2.75
CA LEU A 187 -4.19 0.81 -2.56
C LEU A 187 -4.19 -0.43 -1.65
N GLY A 188 -4.95 -0.40 -0.56
CA GLY A 188 -4.97 -1.50 0.40
C GLY A 188 -5.69 -2.75 -0.10
N LEU A 189 -6.83 -2.62 -0.79
CA LEU A 189 -7.63 -3.76 -1.26
C LEU A 189 -7.71 -3.85 -2.77
N GLY A 190 -7.77 -2.75 -3.49
CA GLY A 190 -7.91 -2.73 -4.95
C GLY A 190 -6.70 -3.32 -5.67
N VAL A 191 -5.49 -3.06 -5.16
CA VAL A 191 -4.25 -3.61 -5.72
C VAL A 191 -4.20 -5.14 -5.62
N PRO A 192 -4.37 -5.78 -4.45
CA PRO A 192 -4.39 -7.24 -4.36
C PRO A 192 -5.59 -7.87 -5.08
N VAL A 193 -6.75 -7.20 -5.12
CA VAL A 193 -7.90 -7.67 -5.90
C VAL A 193 -7.61 -7.64 -7.41
N SER A 194 -6.93 -6.60 -7.90
CA SER A 194 -6.49 -6.52 -9.29
C SER A 194 -5.56 -7.68 -9.65
N ALA A 195 -4.66 -8.06 -8.75
CA ALA A 195 -3.79 -9.24 -8.91
C ALA A 195 -4.59 -10.54 -9.03
N VAL A 196 -5.60 -10.76 -8.17
CA VAL A 196 -6.50 -11.93 -8.24
C VAL A 196 -7.27 -11.94 -9.56
N TRP A 197 -7.83 -10.81 -9.91
CA TRP A 197 -8.63 -10.67 -11.11
C TRP A 197 -7.83 -10.94 -12.38
N LEU A 198 -6.64 -10.37 -12.49
CA LEU A 198 -5.71 -10.57 -13.60
C LEU A 198 -5.29 -12.04 -13.71
N TYR A 199 -4.91 -12.65 -12.57
CA TYR A 199 -4.48 -14.04 -12.53
C TYR A 199 -5.60 -15.00 -12.95
N ARG A 200 -6.82 -14.80 -12.47
CA ARG A 200 -7.98 -15.65 -12.85
C ARG A 200 -8.32 -15.54 -14.34
N ARG A 201 -8.02 -14.43 -14.99
CA ARG A 201 -8.28 -14.19 -16.41
C ARG A 201 -7.05 -14.34 -17.31
N ARG A 202 -5.93 -14.83 -16.77
CA ARG A 202 -4.66 -14.96 -17.49
C ARG A 202 -4.75 -15.70 -18.82
N ALA A 203 -5.64 -16.69 -18.94
CA ALA A 203 -5.85 -17.42 -20.21
C ALA A 203 -6.35 -16.52 -21.35
N GLY A 204 -6.93 -15.37 -21.06
CA GLY A 204 -7.33 -14.38 -22.05
C GLY A 204 -6.16 -13.58 -22.67
N GLY A 205 -4.93 -13.81 -22.22
CA GLY A 205 -3.75 -13.15 -22.77
C GLY A 205 -3.82 -11.62 -22.70
N CYS A 206 -3.49 -10.94 -23.81
CA CYS A 206 -3.54 -9.47 -23.89
C CYS A 206 -4.93 -8.87 -23.61
N ARG A 207 -6.03 -9.65 -23.81
CA ARG A 207 -7.38 -9.17 -23.46
C ARG A 207 -7.55 -8.98 -21.96
N ALA A 208 -6.92 -9.81 -21.12
CA ALA A 208 -6.96 -9.64 -19.67
C ALA A 208 -6.26 -8.34 -19.25
N ILE A 209 -5.10 -8.03 -19.84
CA ILE A 209 -4.38 -6.78 -19.60
C ILE A 209 -5.23 -5.59 -20.05
N ALA A 210 -5.78 -5.61 -21.26
CA ALA A 210 -6.63 -4.54 -21.77
C ALA A 210 -7.87 -4.27 -20.89
N LEU A 211 -8.51 -5.31 -20.38
CA LEU A 211 -9.65 -5.18 -19.48
C LEU A 211 -9.25 -4.59 -18.11
N LEU A 212 -8.07 -4.93 -17.58
CA LEU A 212 -7.56 -4.29 -16.36
C LEU A 212 -7.24 -2.83 -16.62
N THR A 213 -6.60 -2.49 -17.75
CA THR A 213 -6.36 -1.10 -18.18
C THR A 213 -7.66 -0.30 -18.27
N LEU A 214 -8.73 -0.88 -18.85
CA LEU A 214 -10.05 -0.23 -18.91
C LEU A 214 -10.65 0.00 -17.51
N ALA A 215 -10.53 -0.96 -16.61
CA ALA A 215 -11.01 -0.80 -15.23
C ALA A 215 -10.24 0.30 -14.50
N GLN A 216 -8.95 0.39 -14.70
CA GLN A 216 -8.12 1.46 -14.15
C GLN A 216 -8.44 2.82 -14.80
N ALA A 217 -8.69 2.87 -16.10
CA ALA A 217 -9.13 4.09 -16.79
C ALA A 217 -10.47 4.60 -16.24
N PHE A 218 -11.43 3.69 -16.00
CA PHE A 218 -12.69 4.04 -15.32
C PHE A 218 -12.45 4.62 -13.93
N TYR A 219 -11.56 4.00 -13.15
CA TYR A 219 -11.15 4.50 -11.85
C TYR A 219 -10.57 5.92 -11.94
N LEU A 220 -9.62 6.15 -12.85
CA LEU A 220 -9.01 7.48 -13.06
C LEU A 220 -10.04 8.53 -13.51
N ALA A 221 -10.99 8.14 -14.35
CA ALA A 221 -12.08 9.00 -14.76
C ALA A 221 -12.99 9.38 -13.59
N ALA A 222 -13.38 8.40 -12.77
CA ALA A 222 -14.16 8.64 -11.54
C ALA A 222 -13.43 9.58 -10.59
N LEU A 223 -12.12 9.38 -10.44
CA LEU A 223 -11.23 10.22 -9.67
C LEU A 223 -11.24 11.67 -10.15
N ARG A 224 -11.09 11.89 -11.45
CA ARG A 224 -11.13 13.24 -12.04
C ARG A 224 -12.48 13.89 -11.90
N LEU A 225 -13.55 13.15 -12.12
CA LEU A 225 -14.91 13.66 -11.97
C LEU A 225 -15.19 14.10 -10.53
N SER A 226 -14.74 13.35 -9.52
CA SER A 226 -14.95 13.70 -8.11
C SER A 226 -14.16 14.94 -7.65
N ARG A 227 -12.96 15.18 -8.21
CA ARG A 227 -12.05 16.27 -7.79
C ARG A 227 -12.05 17.54 -8.64
N GLY A 228 -12.98 17.70 -9.53
CA GLY A 228 -13.02 18.92 -10.31
C GLY A 228 -11.88 19.10 -11.32
N PHE A 229 -11.31 18.03 -11.85
CA PHE A 229 -10.16 18.05 -12.75
C PHE A 229 -8.85 18.61 -12.13
N ARG A 230 -8.81 18.84 -10.81
CA ARG A 230 -7.58 19.22 -10.11
C ARG A 230 -6.81 17.96 -9.71
N PRO A 231 -5.70 17.59 -10.38
CA PRO A 231 -4.95 16.37 -10.06
C PRO A 231 -4.06 16.50 -8.83
N GLY A 232 -3.92 17.70 -8.28
CA GLY A 232 -3.11 17.93 -7.09
C GLY A 232 -3.43 16.93 -5.97
N GLY A 233 -2.46 16.43 -5.26
CA GLY A 233 -2.61 15.54 -4.13
C GLY A 233 -2.96 14.08 -4.44
N SER A 234 -3.03 13.66 -5.71
CA SER A 234 -3.30 12.24 -6.08
C SER A 234 -2.24 11.62 -6.97
N TRP A 235 -1.19 12.36 -7.30
CA TRP A 235 -0.17 11.86 -8.23
C TRP A 235 0.56 10.64 -7.68
N ILE A 236 1.04 10.70 -6.45
CA ILE A 236 1.81 9.61 -5.86
C ILE A 236 0.97 8.35 -5.67
N PRO A 237 -0.22 8.39 -5.03
CA PRO A 237 -1.06 7.20 -4.91
C PRO A 237 -1.46 6.58 -6.25
N VAL A 238 -1.76 7.40 -7.26
CA VAL A 238 -2.07 6.90 -8.61
C VAL A 238 -0.84 6.29 -9.26
N LEU A 239 0.32 6.92 -9.16
CA LEU A 239 1.58 6.39 -9.69
C LEU A 239 1.93 5.05 -9.02
N CYS A 240 1.82 4.94 -7.70
CA CYS A 240 2.01 3.68 -6.97
C CYS A 240 1.06 2.59 -7.45
N LEU A 241 -0.23 2.90 -7.64
CA LEU A 241 -1.21 1.96 -8.20
C LEU A 241 -0.79 1.46 -9.59
N LEU A 242 -0.51 2.40 -10.50
CA LEU A 242 -0.19 2.07 -11.90
C LEU A 242 1.12 1.30 -12.02
N LEU A 243 2.16 1.70 -11.30
CA LEU A 243 3.45 1.01 -11.30
C LEU A 243 3.36 -0.38 -10.66
N THR A 244 2.58 -0.53 -9.59
CA THR A 244 2.37 -1.84 -8.96
C THR A 244 1.64 -2.79 -9.91
N CYS A 245 0.58 -2.33 -10.57
CA CYS A 245 -0.16 -3.13 -11.54
C CYS A 245 0.72 -3.49 -12.75
N LEU A 246 1.47 -2.53 -13.29
CA LEU A 246 2.44 -2.78 -14.34
C LEU A 246 3.47 -3.84 -13.92
N GLY A 247 4.02 -3.74 -12.71
CA GLY A 247 4.98 -4.72 -12.18
C GLY A 247 4.40 -6.14 -12.13
N ILE A 248 3.14 -6.29 -11.72
CA ILE A 248 2.44 -7.58 -11.72
C ILE A 248 2.25 -8.10 -13.15
N GLU A 249 1.80 -7.25 -14.07
CA GLU A 249 1.59 -7.61 -15.48
C GLU A 249 2.89 -8.06 -16.14
N LEU A 250 3.97 -7.30 -15.96
CA LEU A 250 5.29 -7.63 -16.48
C LEU A 250 5.82 -8.95 -15.88
N TYR A 251 5.67 -9.14 -14.56
CA TYR A 251 6.07 -10.38 -13.91
C TYR A 251 5.33 -11.59 -14.52
N MET A 252 4.01 -11.51 -14.66
CA MET A 252 3.21 -12.59 -15.24
C MET A 252 3.54 -12.82 -16.71
N ALA A 253 3.82 -11.75 -17.48
CA ALA A 253 4.19 -11.85 -18.88
C ALA A 253 5.56 -12.54 -19.07
N VAL A 254 6.57 -12.15 -18.28
CA VAL A 254 7.91 -12.78 -18.30
C VAL A 254 7.84 -14.25 -17.90
N LYS A 255 6.94 -14.63 -16.96
CA LYS A 255 6.71 -16.02 -16.57
C LYS A 255 5.87 -16.81 -17.57
N GLY A 256 5.42 -16.19 -18.67
CA GLY A 256 4.60 -16.84 -19.69
C GLY A 256 3.18 -17.25 -19.24
N TRP A 257 2.66 -16.63 -18.18
CA TRP A 257 1.36 -17.05 -17.60
C TRP A 257 0.15 -16.59 -18.40
N PHE A 258 0.30 -15.65 -19.33
CA PHE A 258 -0.80 -15.18 -20.19
C PHE A 258 -1.11 -16.10 -21.39
N GLY A 259 -0.27 -17.13 -21.63
CA GLY A 259 -0.35 -17.89 -22.88
C GLY A 259 0.05 -17.05 -24.11
N GLY A 260 0.63 -17.67 -25.10
CA GLY A 260 1.11 -16.97 -26.30
C GLY A 260 2.46 -16.26 -26.12
N SER A 261 2.71 -15.24 -26.92
CA SER A 261 4.00 -14.52 -26.93
C SER A 261 4.15 -13.59 -25.73
N ALA A 262 5.19 -13.83 -24.91
CA ALA A 262 5.52 -12.94 -23.79
C ALA A 262 5.77 -11.49 -24.24
N GLY A 263 6.41 -11.30 -25.41
CA GLY A 263 6.67 -9.97 -25.97
C GLY A 263 5.38 -9.18 -26.25
N LYS A 264 4.32 -9.86 -26.75
CA LYS A 264 3.01 -9.19 -26.95
C LYS A 264 2.36 -8.78 -25.63
N ALA A 265 2.44 -9.61 -24.60
CA ALA A 265 1.91 -9.30 -23.28
C ALA A 265 2.67 -8.14 -22.62
N ILE A 266 4.01 -8.12 -22.72
CA ILE A 266 4.85 -7.02 -22.24
C ILE A 266 4.49 -5.71 -22.98
N ALA A 267 4.39 -5.76 -24.31
CA ALA A 267 4.01 -4.58 -25.09
C ALA A 267 2.61 -4.06 -24.72
N ALA A 268 1.64 -4.96 -24.50
CA ALA A 268 0.30 -4.59 -24.07
C ALA A 268 0.30 -3.93 -22.68
N ALA A 269 1.08 -4.44 -21.73
CA ALA A 269 1.21 -3.87 -20.39
C ALA A 269 1.85 -2.47 -20.43
N ILE A 270 2.94 -2.29 -21.17
CA ILE A 270 3.60 -0.99 -21.34
C ILE A 270 2.69 0.01 -22.03
N LEU A 271 1.99 -0.41 -23.10
CA LEU A 271 1.04 0.43 -23.80
C LEU A 271 -0.13 0.85 -22.89
N GLY A 272 -0.69 -0.10 -22.15
CA GLY A 272 -1.75 0.16 -21.17
C GLY A 272 -1.32 1.19 -20.13
N PHE A 273 -0.14 1.00 -19.54
CA PHE A 273 0.45 1.95 -18.60
C PHE A 273 0.65 3.33 -19.22
N ALA A 274 1.21 3.42 -20.44
CA ALA A 274 1.40 4.70 -21.14
C ALA A 274 0.08 5.42 -21.40
N VAL A 275 -0.97 4.70 -21.83
CA VAL A 275 -2.31 5.25 -22.02
C VAL A 275 -2.88 5.79 -20.71
N LEU A 276 -2.78 5.03 -19.60
CA LEU A 276 -3.29 5.45 -18.30
C LEU A 276 -2.52 6.67 -17.76
N LEU A 277 -1.21 6.66 -17.91
CA LEU A 277 -0.37 7.80 -17.51
C LEU A 277 -0.72 9.06 -18.32
N THR A 278 -0.92 8.91 -19.63
CA THR A 278 -1.35 10.02 -20.50
C THR A 278 -2.73 10.54 -20.11
N LEU A 279 -3.69 9.66 -19.90
CA LEU A 279 -5.03 10.02 -19.42
C LEU A 279 -4.99 10.75 -18.07
N TRP A 280 -4.08 10.33 -17.19
CA TRP A 280 -3.89 10.98 -15.89
C TRP A 280 -3.18 12.32 -16.03
N ALA A 281 -2.15 12.42 -16.84
CA ALA A 281 -1.35 13.62 -17.05
C ALA A 281 -2.04 14.69 -17.92
N ALA A 282 -3.05 14.31 -18.69
CA ALA A 282 -3.80 15.29 -19.49
C ALA A 282 -4.80 16.10 -18.62
N PRO A 283 -4.89 17.41 -18.75
CA PRO A 283 -4.24 18.31 -19.71
C PRO A 283 -2.79 18.61 -19.33
N GLY A 284 -1.89 18.43 -20.29
CA GLY A 284 -0.45 18.28 -20.16
C GLY A 284 0.36 19.42 -19.53
N SER A 285 -0.23 20.57 -19.20
CA SER A 285 0.48 21.66 -18.51
C SER A 285 0.80 21.32 -17.06
N GLN A 286 -0.14 20.70 -16.33
CA GLN A 286 -0.01 20.46 -14.89
C GLN A 286 1.07 19.42 -14.55
N ALA A 287 1.16 18.31 -15.29
CA ALA A 287 2.20 17.31 -15.02
C ALA A 287 3.60 17.88 -15.27
N ARG A 288 3.78 18.65 -16.33
CA ARG A 288 5.04 19.34 -16.64
C ARG A 288 5.37 20.38 -15.56
N GLU A 289 4.37 21.12 -15.11
CA GLU A 289 4.54 22.13 -14.06
C GLU A 289 4.94 21.47 -12.74
N LEU A 290 4.24 20.43 -12.29
CA LEU A 290 4.61 19.68 -11.09
C LEU A 290 6.01 19.08 -11.19
N TRP A 291 6.38 18.51 -12.31
CA TRP A 291 7.73 18.02 -12.56
C TRP A 291 8.78 19.13 -12.45
N ASN A 292 8.53 20.25 -13.11
CA ASN A 292 9.45 21.38 -13.07
C ASN A 292 9.57 21.94 -11.64
N ARG A 293 8.47 22.03 -10.88
CA ARG A 293 8.49 22.45 -9.47
C ARG A 293 9.33 21.52 -8.59
N CYS A 294 9.29 20.22 -8.87
CA CYS A 294 10.10 19.24 -8.14
C CYS A 294 11.60 19.37 -8.46
N ILE A 295 11.97 19.55 -9.74
CA ILE A 295 13.37 19.58 -10.18
C ILE A 295 13.98 20.97 -10.06
N HIS A 296 13.20 22.01 -10.35
CA HIS A 296 13.61 23.43 -10.33
C HIS A 296 12.72 24.25 -9.38
N PRO A 297 12.64 23.90 -8.08
CA PRO A 297 11.75 24.59 -7.14
C PRO A 297 12.07 26.08 -7.01
N GLU A 298 13.30 26.49 -7.24
CA GLU A 298 13.75 27.88 -7.20
C GLU A 298 12.99 28.81 -8.15
N ALA A 299 12.54 28.28 -9.28
CA ALA A 299 11.77 29.06 -10.26
C ALA A 299 10.31 29.30 -9.81
N TYR A 300 9.82 28.53 -8.86
CA TYR A 300 8.42 28.54 -8.41
C TYR A 300 8.24 29.00 -6.96
N ALA A 301 9.25 28.88 -6.13
CA ALA A 301 9.13 29.18 -4.70
C ALA A 301 8.70 30.63 -4.41
N ALA A 302 9.10 31.59 -5.25
CA ALA A 302 8.70 32.99 -5.13
C ALA A 302 7.20 33.23 -5.42
N ASN A 303 6.61 32.37 -6.24
CA ASN A 303 5.21 32.43 -6.67
C ASN A 303 4.40 31.25 -6.15
N SER A 304 4.87 30.56 -5.11
CA SER A 304 4.23 29.37 -4.60
C SER A 304 2.85 29.67 -4.04
N THR A 305 1.88 28.82 -4.40
CA THR A 305 0.54 28.86 -3.83
C THR A 305 0.49 27.97 -2.57
N ALA A 306 -0.56 28.04 -1.78
CA ALA A 306 -0.74 27.19 -0.59
C ALA A 306 -0.57 25.67 -0.87
N TRP A 307 -0.63 25.27 -2.12
CA TRP A 307 -0.48 23.89 -2.59
C TRP A 307 0.90 23.60 -3.22
N ASP A 308 1.82 24.56 -3.17
CA ASP A 308 3.13 24.47 -3.79
C ASP A 308 4.21 24.30 -2.72
N ASP A 309 4.74 23.10 -2.64
CA ASP A 309 5.82 22.76 -1.69
C ASP A 309 7.23 23.12 -2.21
N SER A 310 7.32 23.95 -3.27
CA SER A 310 8.63 24.31 -3.84
C SER A 310 9.56 24.98 -2.84
N TYR A 311 9.01 25.85 -1.99
CA TYR A 311 9.80 26.46 -0.92
C TYR A 311 10.31 25.43 0.08
N ASN A 312 9.44 24.49 0.51
CA ASN A 312 9.81 23.42 1.43
C ASN A 312 10.90 22.52 0.84
N ASN A 313 10.80 22.20 -0.46
CA ASN A 313 11.82 21.44 -1.16
C ASN A 313 13.19 22.14 -1.13
N MET A 314 13.22 23.44 -1.33
CA MET A 314 14.45 24.23 -1.28
C MET A 314 15.00 24.29 0.14
N LEU A 315 14.16 24.56 1.13
CA LEU A 315 14.55 24.62 2.54
C LEU A 315 15.16 23.28 2.99
N ILE A 316 14.50 22.17 2.68
CA ILE A 316 15.03 20.83 3.03
C ILE A 316 16.37 20.56 2.35
N ARG A 317 16.54 20.90 1.05
CA ARG A 317 17.83 20.74 0.35
C ARG A 317 18.94 21.56 1.01
N GLU A 318 18.64 22.81 1.36
CA GLU A 318 19.59 23.71 2.01
C GLU A 318 20.01 23.16 3.39
N LEU A 319 19.04 22.81 4.24
CA LEU A 319 19.31 22.26 5.58
C LEU A 319 20.09 20.94 5.51
N LEU A 320 19.70 20.01 4.62
CA LEU A 320 20.40 18.74 4.43
C LEU A 320 21.85 18.93 3.94
N SER A 321 22.14 20.00 3.21
CA SER A 321 23.51 20.31 2.77
C SER A 321 24.44 20.58 3.96
N ARG A 322 23.89 21.11 5.05
CA ARG A 322 24.59 21.49 6.28
C ARG A 322 24.64 20.40 7.35
N ALA A 323 23.90 19.28 7.13
CA ALA A 323 23.81 18.23 8.12
C ALA A 323 25.17 17.62 8.46
N GLU A 324 25.37 17.35 9.74
CA GLU A 324 26.56 16.71 10.30
C GLU A 324 26.53 15.19 10.11
N ASN A 325 27.66 14.51 10.32
CA ASN A 325 27.71 13.06 10.31
C ASN A 325 27.07 12.43 11.55
N PHE A 326 27.17 13.10 12.69
CA PHE A 326 26.58 12.72 13.97
C PHE A 326 26.05 13.96 14.69
N GLY A 327 24.91 13.79 15.35
CA GLY A 327 24.29 14.85 16.14
C GLY A 327 23.45 15.82 15.29
N GLU A 328 22.86 16.78 15.97
CA GLU A 328 21.99 17.79 15.38
C GLU A 328 22.77 18.80 14.54
N VAL A 329 22.16 19.24 13.45
CA VAL A 329 22.72 20.29 12.59
C VAL A 329 22.97 21.55 13.40
N GLN A 330 24.22 22.06 13.34
CA GLN A 330 24.59 23.24 14.09
C GLN A 330 24.19 24.50 13.31
N LEU A 331 23.17 25.18 13.81
CA LEU A 331 22.69 26.47 13.29
C LEU A 331 22.77 27.52 14.37
N SER A 332 23.34 28.69 14.03
CA SER A 332 23.34 29.84 14.92
C SER A 332 21.92 30.38 15.10
N ARG A 333 21.68 31.12 16.18
CA ARG A 333 20.40 31.79 16.41
C ARG A 333 19.98 32.68 15.24
N GLU A 334 20.94 33.38 14.64
CA GLU A 334 20.72 34.26 13.50
C GLU A 334 20.27 33.44 12.26
N GLU A 335 20.86 32.29 12.00
CA GLU A 335 20.48 31.40 10.92
C GLU A 335 19.08 30.78 11.16
N LEU A 336 18.79 30.36 12.39
CA LEU A 336 17.46 29.87 12.74
C LEU A 336 16.37 30.93 12.53
N LEU A 337 16.64 32.19 12.95
CA LEU A 337 15.73 33.30 12.66
C LEU A 337 15.58 33.55 11.16
N ASN A 338 16.69 33.51 10.43
CA ASN A 338 16.71 33.74 8.99
C ASN A 338 15.89 32.66 8.23
N TYR A 339 16.01 31.39 8.62
CA TYR A 339 15.16 30.30 8.07
C TYR A 339 13.72 30.42 8.55
N GLY A 340 13.46 30.63 9.82
CA GLY A 340 12.12 30.70 10.41
C GLY A 340 11.30 31.89 9.91
N THR A 341 11.92 32.99 9.52
CA THR A 341 11.27 34.16 8.89
C THR A 341 11.21 34.05 7.36
N GLY A 342 11.92 33.12 6.74
CA GLY A 342 12.09 33.04 5.30
C GLY A 342 13.01 34.08 4.67
N GLU A 343 13.72 34.86 5.47
CA GLU A 343 14.60 35.96 5.00
C GLU A 343 15.73 35.45 4.10
N TRP A 344 16.25 34.26 4.36
CA TRP A 344 17.30 33.61 3.58
C TRP A 344 16.96 33.52 2.08
N TYR A 345 15.68 33.42 1.76
CA TYR A 345 15.20 33.32 0.40
C TYR A 345 14.43 34.57 -0.05
N TYR A 346 13.34 34.91 0.63
CA TYR A 346 12.48 36.02 0.23
C TYR A 346 13.11 37.37 0.40
N GLY A 347 13.90 37.57 1.47
CA GLY A 347 14.61 38.83 1.73
C GLY A 347 15.66 39.13 0.67
N LYS A 348 16.38 38.12 0.18
CA LYS A 348 17.41 38.29 -0.85
C LYS A 348 16.86 38.48 -2.26
N ASN A 349 15.76 37.88 -2.59
CA ASN A 349 15.21 37.84 -3.95
C ASN A 349 14.16 38.93 -4.20
N GLY A 350 13.85 39.78 -3.23
CA GLY A 350 12.83 40.84 -3.36
C GLY A 350 11.44 40.31 -3.74
N ALA A 351 11.14 39.09 -3.30
CA ALA A 351 10.00 38.32 -3.79
C ALA A 351 8.67 38.96 -3.40
N GLY A 352 7.86 39.28 -4.39
CA GLY A 352 6.53 39.87 -4.21
C GLY A 352 5.49 38.92 -3.63
N HIS A 353 5.73 37.60 -3.67
CA HIS A 353 4.77 36.57 -3.22
C HIS A 353 5.45 35.60 -2.24
N TRP A 354 5.32 35.86 -0.98
CA TRP A 354 5.76 34.99 0.11
C TRP A 354 4.54 34.43 0.83
N LYS A 355 4.59 33.18 1.22
CA LYS A 355 3.52 32.50 1.93
C LYS A 355 4.11 31.64 3.05
N ASP A 356 3.54 31.80 4.23
CA ASP A 356 3.74 30.86 5.31
C ASP A 356 2.58 29.89 5.37
N GLN A 357 2.81 28.62 5.18
CA GLN A 357 1.80 27.57 5.30
C GLN A 357 1.21 27.48 6.71
N ARG A 358 1.91 28.00 7.73
CA ARG A 358 1.46 28.00 9.13
C ARG A 358 0.40 29.04 9.44
N ILE A 359 0.22 30.06 8.61
CA ILE A 359 -0.74 31.16 8.85
C ILE A 359 -2.12 30.86 8.24
N GLY A 360 -2.43 29.61 7.98
CA GLY A 360 -3.73 29.22 7.45
C GLY A 360 -3.96 29.63 6.00
N GLU A 361 -4.80 28.87 5.33
CA GLU A 361 -5.17 28.98 3.94
C GLU A 361 -5.74 30.34 3.55
N THR A 362 -4.92 31.32 3.34
CA THR A 362 -5.34 32.47 2.54
C THR A 362 -4.90 32.22 1.11
N SER A 363 -5.81 31.68 0.35
CA SER A 363 -5.68 31.45 -1.06
C SER A 363 -5.57 32.79 -1.80
N GLY A 364 -4.53 32.97 -2.59
CA GLY A 364 -4.49 33.98 -3.63
C GLY A 364 -4.19 35.39 -3.15
N GLU A 365 -4.96 36.35 -3.54
CA GLU A 365 -4.72 37.79 -3.43
C GLU A 365 -4.82 38.37 -2.00
N ASP A 366 -5.25 37.60 -1.00
CA ASP A 366 -5.52 38.07 0.36
C ASP A 366 -4.45 37.57 1.38
N SER A 367 -3.18 37.90 1.17
CA SER A 367 -2.23 37.80 2.28
C SER A 367 -2.61 38.82 3.36
N PRO A 368 -2.76 38.44 4.65
CA PRO A 368 -3.05 39.40 5.72
C PRO A 368 -1.93 40.42 5.91
N PHE A 369 -0.81 40.24 5.22
CA PHE A 369 0.36 41.13 5.30
C PHE A 369 0.55 41.88 3.99
N SER A 370 0.75 43.18 4.11
CA SER A 370 0.97 44.09 2.98
C SER A 370 2.36 43.98 2.35
N SER A 371 3.34 43.40 3.07
CA SER A 371 4.73 43.27 2.62
C SER A 371 5.43 42.13 3.33
N PHE A 372 6.56 41.68 2.74
CA PHE A 372 7.45 40.71 3.41
C PHE A 372 7.98 41.24 4.76
N ALA A 373 8.23 42.53 4.86
CA ALA A 373 8.68 43.13 6.10
C ALA A 373 7.65 43.00 7.23
N ALA A 374 6.37 43.24 6.93
CA ALA A 374 5.27 43.05 7.89
C ALA A 374 5.10 41.56 8.30
N TYR A 375 5.25 40.65 7.35
CA TYR A 375 5.25 39.22 7.64
C TYR A 375 6.42 38.80 8.52
N ARG A 376 7.64 39.26 8.19
CA ARG A 376 8.85 38.97 8.96
C ARG A 376 8.70 39.45 10.40
N GLU A 377 8.20 40.68 10.61
CA GLU A 377 7.96 41.25 11.93
C GLU A 377 6.94 40.41 12.73
N TYR A 378 5.85 39.99 12.09
CA TYR A 378 4.89 39.09 12.69
C TYR A 378 5.55 37.77 13.10
N ARG A 379 6.33 37.13 12.22
CA ARG A 379 7.02 35.87 12.53
C ARG A 379 7.99 35.99 13.70
N LEU A 380 8.74 37.11 13.79
CA LEU A 380 9.69 37.35 14.88
C LEU A 380 9.02 37.35 16.25
N GLN A 381 7.73 37.67 16.35
CA GLN A 381 6.99 37.63 17.63
C GLN A 381 6.87 36.20 18.19
N PHE A 382 6.91 35.18 17.32
CA PHE A 382 6.80 33.77 17.71
C PHE A 382 8.15 33.03 17.78
N LEU A 383 9.21 33.63 17.31
CA LEU A 383 10.55 33.05 17.23
C LEU A 383 11.51 33.65 18.28
N GLU A 384 11.08 33.69 19.54
CA GLU A 384 11.93 34.20 20.61
C GLU A 384 13.15 33.31 20.85
N HIS A 385 12.97 32.01 20.86
CA HIS A 385 14.02 30.97 20.96
C HIS A 385 13.81 29.90 19.87
N PRO A 386 14.17 30.21 18.62
CA PRO A 386 13.88 29.30 17.51
C PRO A 386 14.65 27.98 17.65
N THR A 387 13.94 26.89 17.42
CA THR A 387 14.48 25.52 17.37
C THR A 387 14.48 24.98 15.94
N LEU A 388 15.17 23.87 15.70
CA LEU A 388 15.17 23.19 14.41
C LEU A 388 13.74 22.83 13.98
N GLU A 389 12.92 22.35 14.90
CA GLU A 389 11.55 21.93 14.64
C GLU A 389 10.64 23.07 14.19
N GLU A 390 10.89 24.29 14.68
CA GLU A 390 10.09 25.46 14.30
C GLU A 390 10.38 25.99 12.90
N ILE A 391 11.54 25.68 12.36
CA ILE A 391 11.91 26.08 10.99
C ILE A 391 11.55 25.02 9.95
N LEU A 392 11.32 23.76 10.38
CA LEU A 392 10.91 22.69 9.47
C LEU A 392 9.48 22.88 8.98
N PRO A 393 9.12 22.32 7.80
CA PRO A 393 7.76 22.35 7.30
C PRO A 393 6.76 21.70 8.27
N ASP A 394 5.50 22.13 8.22
CA ASP A 394 4.43 21.51 8.99
C ASP A 394 4.37 19.99 8.78
N LYS A 395 4.08 19.26 9.86
CA LYS A 395 4.02 17.79 9.86
C LYS A 395 5.34 17.14 9.42
N TYR A 396 6.47 17.73 9.78
CA TYR A 396 7.79 17.14 9.49
C TYR A 396 7.92 15.73 10.07
N GLN A 397 7.28 15.44 11.21
CA GLN A 397 7.26 14.12 11.86
C GLN A 397 6.64 13.03 10.98
N SER A 398 5.74 13.36 10.06
CA SER A 398 5.17 12.40 9.11
C SER A 398 5.74 12.56 7.70
N ASN A 399 5.76 13.80 7.20
CA ASN A 399 6.08 14.08 5.82
C ASN A 399 7.60 14.15 5.55
N TYR A 400 8.36 14.79 6.44
CA TYR A 400 9.80 15.00 6.28
C TYR A 400 10.63 14.24 7.33
N ARG A 401 10.10 13.13 7.83
CA ARG A 401 10.73 12.39 8.93
C ARG A 401 12.14 11.91 8.62
N ALA A 402 12.39 11.39 7.41
CA ALA A 402 13.73 10.97 7.05
C ALA A 402 14.71 12.15 6.94
N ALA A 403 14.24 13.31 6.49
CA ALA A 403 15.03 14.54 6.51
C ALA A 403 15.29 15.00 7.95
N TRP A 404 14.27 14.95 8.82
CA TRP A 404 14.42 15.28 10.24
C TRP A 404 15.42 14.35 10.94
N TRP A 405 15.41 13.03 10.69
CA TRP A 405 16.44 12.13 11.23
C TRP A 405 17.86 12.57 10.85
N VAL A 406 18.06 13.00 9.59
CA VAL A 406 19.37 13.48 9.14
C VAL A 406 19.78 14.78 9.86
N LEU A 407 18.84 15.67 10.08
CA LEU A 407 19.09 16.97 10.69
C LEU A 407 19.27 16.87 12.21
N HIS A 408 18.54 15.96 12.86
CA HIS A 408 18.54 15.81 14.31
C HIS A 408 19.61 14.83 14.83
N TYR A 409 19.73 13.65 14.19
CA TYR A 409 20.69 12.62 14.63
C TYR A 409 22.01 12.63 13.85
N GLY A 410 22.05 13.28 12.70
CA GLY A 410 23.17 13.26 11.76
C GLY A 410 23.00 12.18 10.68
N ARG A 411 23.85 12.28 9.65
CA ARG A 411 23.77 11.44 8.42
C ARG A 411 23.92 9.95 8.70
N ILE A 412 24.82 9.55 9.61
CA ILE A 412 25.13 8.13 9.84
C ILE A 412 24.03 7.43 10.63
N PRO A 413 23.55 7.93 11.77
CA PRO A 413 22.40 7.33 12.46
C PRO A 413 21.13 7.35 11.61
N ALA A 414 20.86 8.45 10.89
CA ALA A 414 19.73 8.54 9.99
C ALA A 414 19.80 7.50 8.86
N ALA A 415 20.98 7.26 8.29
CA ALA A 415 21.16 6.21 7.28
C ALA A 415 20.84 4.82 7.84
N ALA A 416 21.17 4.55 9.11
CA ALA A 416 20.80 3.29 9.77
C ALA A 416 19.28 3.15 9.94
N LEU A 417 18.57 4.21 10.34
CA LEU A 417 17.10 4.24 10.44
C LEU A 417 16.44 4.07 9.06
N MET A 418 16.94 4.75 8.04
CA MET A 418 16.46 4.60 6.66
C MET A 418 16.70 3.16 6.14
N LEU A 419 17.84 2.56 6.43
CA LEU A 419 18.14 1.17 6.07
C LEU A 419 17.14 0.23 6.74
N LEU A 420 16.84 0.43 8.02
CA LEU A 420 15.85 -0.35 8.75
C LEU A 420 14.47 -0.25 8.11
N SER A 421 14.06 0.96 7.67
CA SER A 421 12.77 1.15 6.99
C SER A 421 12.70 0.44 5.63
N VAL A 422 13.82 0.26 4.93
CA VAL A 422 13.91 -0.46 3.66
C VAL A 422 13.94 -1.99 3.86
N ILE A 423 14.42 -2.47 5.00
CA ILE A 423 14.52 -3.92 5.29
C ILE A 423 13.13 -4.59 5.23
N LEU A 424 12.09 -3.95 5.76
CA LEU A 424 10.75 -4.55 5.77
C LEU A 424 10.20 -4.81 4.36
N PRO A 425 10.06 -3.82 3.46
CA PRO A 425 9.56 -4.07 2.10
C PRO A 425 10.49 -5.02 1.31
N ALA A 426 11.81 -4.95 1.48
CA ALA A 426 12.75 -5.88 0.87
C ALA A 426 12.54 -7.31 1.36
N ALA A 427 12.33 -7.52 2.65
CA ALA A 427 12.07 -8.83 3.23
C ALA A 427 10.71 -9.40 2.79
N LEU A 428 9.67 -8.56 2.67
CA LEU A 428 8.37 -8.95 2.13
C LEU A 428 8.48 -9.35 0.65
N LEU A 429 9.24 -8.60 -0.13
CA LEU A 429 9.51 -8.91 -1.53
C LEU A 429 10.28 -10.24 -1.67
N PHE A 430 11.31 -10.43 -0.87
CA PHE A 430 12.06 -11.69 -0.82
C PHE A 430 11.17 -12.88 -0.43
N LEU A 431 10.30 -12.70 0.57
CA LEU A 431 9.33 -13.71 0.99
C LEU A 431 8.38 -14.08 -0.15
N THR A 432 7.93 -13.09 -0.93
CA THR A 432 7.03 -13.27 -2.07
C THR A 432 7.59 -14.27 -3.09
N PHE A 433 8.89 -14.20 -3.41
CA PHE A 433 9.51 -15.13 -4.36
C PHE A 433 9.66 -16.56 -3.83
N ARG A 434 9.52 -16.78 -2.52
CA ARG A 434 9.52 -18.11 -1.88
C ARG A 434 8.15 -18.76 -1.81
N ILE A 435 7.08 -18.05 -2.13
CA ILE A 435 5.71 -18.57 -2.19
C ILE A 435 5.60 -19.54 -3.37
N ARG A 436 5.03 -20.73 -3.13
CA ARG A 436 4.88 -21.80 -4.14
C ARG A 436 3.65 -21.59 -5.01
N ASN A 437 2.53 -21.24 -4.40
CA ASN A 437 1.26 -21.00 -5.08
C ASN A 437 1.38 -19.77 -6.01
N ARG A 438 1.09 -19.94 -7.31
CA ARG A 438 1.21 -18.88 -8.33
C ARG A 438 0.26 -17.71 -8.06
N LEU A 439 -1.00 -17.99 -7.73
CA LEU A 439 -1.99 -16.97 -7.37
C LEU A 439 -1.56 -16.23 -6.11
N GLY A 440 -1.18 -16.97 -5.06
CA GLY A 440 -0.66 -16.40 -3.82
C GLY A 440 0.54 -15.50 -4.07
N ARG A 441 1.51 -15.96 -4.87
CA ARG A 441 2.69 -15.16 -5.26
C ARG A 441 2.31 -13.86 -5.96
N THR A 442 1.31 -13.87 -6.85
CA THR A 442 0.85 -12.66 -7.55
C THR A 442 0.23 -11.65 -6.57
N ILE A 443 -0.57 -12.15 -5.62
CA ILE A 443 -1.17 -11.31 -4.57
C ILE A 443 -0.09 -10.75 -3.65
N ALA A 444 0.84 -11.57 -3.18
CA ALA A 444 1.93 -11.12 -2.32
C ALA A 444 2.85 -10.11 -3.04
N LEU A 445 3.10 -10.33 -4.35
CA LEU A 445 3.88 -9.41 -5.17
C LEU A 445 3.21 -8.03 -5.21
N SER A 446 1.89 -7.97 -5.29
CA SER A 446 1.15 -6.70 -5.31
C SER A 446 1.38 -5.86 -4.06
N GLY A 447 1.27 -6.46 -2.88
CA GLY A 447 1.51 -5.77 -1.60
C GLY A 447 2.98 -5.40 -1.40
N SER A 448 3.90 -6.31 -1.72
CA SER A 448 5.35 -6.07 -1.58
C SER A 448 5.85 -4.97 -2.52
N LEU A 449 5.41 -4.95 -3.78
CA LEU A 449 5.75 -3.89 -4.73
C LEU A 449 5.19 -2.54 -4.29
N LEU A 450 3.93 -2.50 -3.84
CA LEU A 450 3.33 -1.27 -3.35
C LEU A 450 4.18 -0.66 -2.23
N LEU A 451 4.47 -1.43 -1.18
CA LEU A 451 5.27 -0.95 -0.05
C LEU A 451 6.69 -0.56 -0.45
N THR A 452 7.30 -1.29 -1.39
CA THR A 452 8.64 -0.95 -1.91
C THR A 452 8.62 0.38 -2.66
N LEU A 453 7.64 0.59 -3.53
CA LEU A 453 7.48 1.83 -4.29
C LEU A 453 7.22 3.02 -3.36
N GLU A 454 6.30 2.89 -2.41
CA GLU A 454 6.00 3.94 -1.44
C GLU A 454 7.25 4.33 -0.64
N THR A 455 8.01 3.33 -0.14
CA THR A 455 9.25 3.58 0.61
C THR A 455 10.29 4.32 -0.24
N VAL A 456 10.52 3.86 -1.48
CA VAL A 456 11.52 4.49 -2.37
C VAL A 456 11.13 5.92 -2.70
N ILE A 457 9.88 6.15 -3.06
CA ILE A 457 9.38 7.48 -3.38
C ILE A 457 9.50 8.39 -2.15
N TYR A 458 9.08 7.93 -0.96
CA TYR A 458 9.18 8.68 0.28
C TYR A 458 10.62 9.14 0.58
N LEU A 459 11.60 8.26 0.41
CA LEU A 459 13.01 8.61 0.63
C LEU A 459 13.55 9.61 -0.38
N ILE A 460 13.03 9.60 -1.62
CA ILE A 460 13.37 10.61 -2.65
C ILE A 460 12.74 11.96 -2.28
N GLU A 461 11.47 11.97 -1.88
CA GLU A 461 10.73 13.16 -1.48
C GLU A 461 11.39 13.85 -0.28
N ASN A 462 11.88 13.07 0.69
CA ASN A 462 12.59 13.57 1.86
C ASN A 462 13.97 14.17 1.57
N ARG A 463 14.45 14.09 0.33
CA ARG A 463 15.63 14.82 -0.13
C ARG A 463 15.30 16.19 -0.76
N GLY A 464 14.07 16.67 -0.58
CA GLY A 464 13.58 17.90 -1.18
C GLY A 464 13.18 17.75 -2.64
N TYR A 465 12.70 16.54 -3.03
CA TYR A 465 12.15 16.26 -4.34
C TYR A 465 10.67 15.85 -4.24
N GLN A 466 9.93 16.54 -3.39
CA GLN A 466 8.51 16.32 -3.23
C GLN A 466 7.77 16.71 -4.51
N PHE A 467 6.89 15.82 -4.96
CA PHE A 467 6.19 15.96 -6.23
C PHE A 467 4.74 16.45 -6.09
N SER A 468 4.05 16.08 -5.04
CA SER A 468 2.70 16.58 -4.74
C SER A 468 2.27 16.28 -3.31
N HIS A 469 2.00 15.03 -2.99
CA HIS A 469 1.75 14.53 -1.65
C HIS A 469 2.79 13.49 -1.33
N PHE A 470 3.12 13.36 -0.07
CA PHE A 470 4.06 12.35 0.37
C PHE A 470 3.50 10.95 0.18
N SER A 471 4.38 10.03 -0.20
CA SER A 471 4.16 8.61 -0.09
C SER A 471 4.29 8.17 1.37
N ASN A 472 4.11 6.89 1.64
CA ASN A 472 4.12 6.36 3.00
C ASN A 472 5.47 5.71 3.33
N LEU A 473 5.93 5.91 4.57
CA LEU A 473 7.02 5.11 5.13
C LEU A 473 6.39 4.02 6.01
N PRO A 474 6.56 2.73 5.67
CA PRO A 474 5.86 1.65 6.35
C PRO A 474 6.09 1.62 7.86
N PHE A 475 5.03 1.79 8.66
CA PHE A 475 5.01 1.83 10.13
C PHE A 475 5.83 2.94 10.79
N LEU A 476 6.40 3.88 10.02
CA LEU A 476 7.23 4.97 10.50
C LEU A 476 6.73 6.36 10.04
N ALA A 477 5.60 6.44 9.38
CA ALA A 477 4.95 7.70 9.04
C ALA A 477 3.62 7.79 9.75
N GLU A 478 3.40 8.84 10.52
CA GLU A 478 2.14 9.11 11.19
C GLU A 478 1.00 9.24 10.19
N GLY A 479 -0.17 8.76 10.59
CA GLY A 479 -1.41 8.96 9.85
C GLY A 479 -2.20 7.68 9.63
N TRP A 480 -3.50 7.77 9.91
CA TRP A 480 -4.46 6.66 9.80
C TRP A 480 -4.45 5.98 8.43
N SER A 481 -4.35 6.76 7.35
CA SER A 481 -4.34 6.22 5.98
C SER A 481 -3.06 5.44 5.68
N SER A 482 -1.90 6.00 6.04
CA SER A 482 -0.59 5.40 5.84
C SER A 482 -0.48 4.05 6.55
N ILE A 483 -0.78 4.04 7.85
CA ILE A 483 -0.72 2.84 8.68
C ILE A 483 -1.73 1.79 8.21
N THR A 484 -2.94 2.21 7.80
CA THR A 484 -3.96 1.30 7.29
C THR A 484 -3.53 0.64 5.98
N ILE A 485 -3.00 1.40 5.01
CA ILE A 485 -2.51 0.85 3.73
C ILE A 485 -1.35 -0.12 3.99
N THR A 486 -0.40 0.27 4.82
CA THR A 486 0.74 -0.57 5.19
C THR A 486 0.30 -1.86 5.86
N ALA A 487 -0.63 -1.79 6.82
CA ALA A 487 -1.16 -2.96 7.53
C ALA A 487 -1.92 -3.91 6.60
N LEU A 488 -2.73 -3.37 5.68
CA LEU A 488 -3.43 -4.16 4.67
C LEU A 488 -2.45 -4.86 3.71
N ALA A 489 -1.48 -4.12 3.16
CA ALA A 489 -0.52 -4.65 2.20
C ALA A 489 0.43 -5.68 2.84
N ALA A 490 1.08 -5.34 3.95
CA ALA A 490 1.96 -6.25 4.67
C ALA A 490 1.20 -7.47 5.22
N GLY A 491 0.04 -7.24 5.86
CA GLY A 491 -0.81 -8.30 6.39
C GLY A 491 -1.27 -9.28 5.31
N MET A 492 -1.58 -8.80 4.09
CA MET A 492 -1.91 -9.66 2.96
C MET A 492 -0.74 -10.54 2.52
N VAL A 493 0.48 -9.98 2.43
CA VAL A 493 1.70 -10.76 2.11
C VAL A 493 1.95 -11.84 3.16
N LEU A 494 1.83 -11.48 4.44
CA LEU A 494 2.00 -12.42 5.56
C LEU A 494 0.90 -13.50 5.56
N SER A 495 -0.34 -13.13 5.20
CA SER A 495 -1.45 -14.07 5.06
C SER A 495 -1.19 -15.09 3.96
N VAL A 496 -0.77 -14.64 2.79
CA VAL A 496 -0.43 -15.52 1.68
C VAL A 496 0.69 -16.49 2.06
N TRP A 497 1.74 -16.01 2.71
CA TRP A 497 2.82 -16.86 3.19
C TRP A 497 2.34 -17.90 4.21
N ARG A 498 1.46 -17.47 5.12
CA ARG A 498 0.89 -18.33 6.16
C ARG A 498 0.16 -19.52 5.57
N TYR A 499 -0.59 -19.30 4.50
CA TYR A 499 -1.45 -20.30 3.87
C TYR A 499 -0.90 -20.88 2.56
N ASP A 500 0.34 -20.58 2.18
CA ASP A 500 0.95 -21.01 0.90
C ASP A 500 0.98 -22.54 0.71
N ARG A 501 1.09 -23.30 1.80
CA ARG A 501 1.10 -24.77 1.78
C ARG A 501 -0.28 -25.39 2.01
N VAL A 502 -1.24 -24.57 2.40
CA VAL A 502 -2.56 -24.98 2.84
C VAL A 502 -3.58 -24.89 1.71
N VAL A 503 -3.48 -23.81 0.92
CA VAL A 503 -4.41 -23.55 -0.18
C VAL A 503 -3.74 -23.96 -1.47
N THR A 504 -4.13 -25.14 -1.99
CA THR A 504 -3.71 -25.62 -3.30
C THR A 504 -4.56 -24.99 -4.38
N GLU A 505 -3.94 -24.73 -5.53
CA GLU A 505 -4.65 -24.23 -6.71
C GLU A 505 -5.39 -25.42 -7.34
N LYS A 506 -6.71 -25.52 -7.17
CA LYS A 506 -7.52 -26.51 -7.92
C LYS A 506 -7.31 -26.23 -9.42
N GLU A 507 -6.54 -27.07 -10.08
CA GLU A 507 -6.50 -27.13 -11.54
C GLU A 507 -7.87 -27.55 -12.07
N LYS A 508 -8.76 -26.57 -12.28
CA LYS A 508 -10.04 -26.79 -12.99
C LYS A 508 -9.85 -27.29 -14.44
N ASN A 509 -8.62 -27.52 -14.87
CA ASN A 509 -8.31 -27.86 -16.27
C ASN A 509 -8.30 -29.35 -16.58
N LYS A 510 -8.30 -30.26 -15.61
CA LYS A 510 -8.31 -31.70 -15.95
C LYS A 510 -9.65 -32.21 -16.51
N LYS A 511 -10.76 -31.56 -16.20
CA LYS A 511 -12.07 -31.99 -16.75
C LYS A 511 -12.37 -31.50 -18.17
N LYS A 512 -11.79 -30.40 -18.62
CA LYS A 512 -12.00 -29.90 -20.00
C LYS A 512 -11.07 -30.53 -21.03
N GLU A 513 -9.92 -31.05 -20.64
CA GLU A 513 -9.02 -31.76 -21.57
C GLU A 513 -9.49 -33.20 -21.84
N CYS A 514 -10.17 -33.87 -20.89
CA CYS A 514 -10.78 -35.17 -21.13
C CYS A 514 -12.03 -35.11 -22.03
N GLU A 515 -12.80 -34.02 -21.99
CA GLU A 515 -13.97 -33.85 -22.85
C GLU A 515 -13.62 -33.45 -24.30
N THR A 516 -12.43 -32.90 -24.55
CA THR A 516 -11.95 -32.52 -25.89
C THR A 516 -11.17 -33.65 -26.60
N VAL A 517 -10.85 -34.73 -25.92
CA VAL A 517 -10.17 -35.92 -26.52
C VAL A 517 -11.19 -37.02 -26.90
N VAL A 518 -12.46 -36.89 -26.50
CA VAL A 518 -13.55 -37.86 -26.77
C VAL A 518 -14.58 -37.27 -27.75
N SER A 519 -14.41 -36.04 -28.23
CA SER A 519 -15.16 -35.49 -29.35
C SER A 519 -14.20 -35.24 -30.52
#